data_319358b7c7fb9ecb8db62670e7fea202
#
_entry.id   319358b7c7fb9ecb8db62670e7fea202
#
_cell.length_a   1.000
_cell.length_b   1.000
_cell.length_c   1.000
_cell.angle_alpha   90.00
_cell.angle_beta   90.00
_cell.angle_gamma   90.00
#
_symmetry.space_group_name_H-M   'P 1'
#
loop_
_entity.id
_entity.type
_entity.pdbx_description
1 polymer ?
#
loop_
_entity_poly.entity_id
_entity_poly.type
_entity_poly.pdbx_seq_one_letter_code
_entity_poly.pdbx_strand_id
1 'polypeptide(L)'
;VVSRDPRFDGVFYVGISTTGIYCRPVCPARVSYPERRRFFPSAAAAEQEGYRPCLRCRPELAPGMAVCDAVPRVARAAAMRIAAGALNGRSVAELAQEFGVGERHLRRAMERELGVSPVELAQTHRLLMAKCLLTDTDLPVTRVAFASGFQSLRRFNTVFQERYRLSPSMLRQRPRPRLASPAPDLPGDWIRLTLGYRAPLAWEALVRSISPDTPPGVGLVEGSRYGRTVALEGCRGVIFVEADSAASHVNVDLSVSLLPALMPLLARVRHLLDLDAEPAIIDAHLEQEGLAHLIAQHPGLRLPGAFDGFEVAARELLGSELLGRVTEELGEPFDSGIASLDRLGLTPYRVAEAGRLITHLGAPARRAEAVASLAQAMADGALRLEPGSEVPATLEALTRIPGVDARSATAIVMRALHWPDAFWAADPELQRAAGVRSTEALRRIAERWRPWRGYAAAH
;
A
#
# COMPACT_ATOMS: atom_id res chain seq x y z
N VAL A 1 -16.58 17.19 -10.89
CA VAL A 1 -17.48 16.24 -11.59
C VAL A 1 -17.60 16.59 -13.07
N VAL A 2 -17.92 17.85 -13.41
CA VAL A 2 -18.03 18.26 -14.83
C VAL A 2 -16.66 18.20 -15.51
N SER A 3 -15.61 18.67 -14.86
CA SER A 3 -14.22 18.67 -15.34
C SER A 3 -13.58 17.27 -15.35
N ARG A 4 -14.15 16.29 -14.63
CA ARG A 4 -13.57 14.96 -14.42
C ARG A 4 -12.12 15.00 -13.93
N ASP A 5 -11.81 15.96 -13.09
CA ASP A 5 -10.48 16.22 -12.57
C ASP A 5 -9.98 15.02 -11.74
N PRO A 6 -8.88 14.36 -12.15
CA PRO A 6 -8.37 13.16 -11.49
C PRO A 6 -7.85 13.41 -10.07
N ARG A 7 -7.55 14.66 -9.69
CA ARG A 7 -7.14 15.03 -8.33
C ARG A 7 -8.17 14.67 -7.27
N PHE A 8 -9.44 14.65 -7.64
CA PHE A 8 -10.53 14.30 -6.72
C PHE A 8 -10.91 12.83 -6.74
N ASP A 9 -10.21 12.00 -7.49
CA ASP A 9 -10.52 10.58 -7.58
C ASP A 9 -10.15 9.86 -6.27
N GLY A 10 -11.14 9.20 -5.67
CA GLY A 10 -10.99 8.57 -4.36
C GLY A 10 -11.22 9.51 -3.17
N VAL A 11 -11.21 10.85 -3.37
CA VAL A 11 -11.44 11.84 -2.31
C VAL A 11 -12.92 11.95 -1.94
N PHE A 12 -13.80 11.86 -2.93
CA PHE A 12 -15.25 11.82 -2.72
C PHE A 12 -15.94 11.00 -3.82
N TYR A 13 -17.22 10.69 -3.59
CA TYR A 13 -18.05 9.96 -4.54
C TYR A 13 -19.34 10.73 -4.84
N VAL A 14 -19.91 10.49 -6.03
CA VAL A 14 -21.09 11.19 -6.52
C VAL A 14 -22.24 10.22 -6.72
N GLY A 15 -23.25 10.27 -5.89
CA GLY A 15 -24.50 9.54 -6.05
C GLY A 15 -25.46 10.26 -6.99
N ILE A 16 -26.09 9.52 -7.90
CA ILE A 16 -27.10 10.02 -8.83
C ILE A 16 -28.48 9.54 -8.36
N SER A 17 -29.29 10.43 -7.82
CA SER A 17 -30.56 10.11 -7.16
C SER A 17 -31.56 9.37 -8.07
N THR A 18 -31.57 9.67 -9.38
CA THR A 18 -32.47 9.04 -10.35
C THR A 18 -32.12 7.60 -10.67
N THR A 19 -30.86 7.18 -10.49
CA THR A 19 -30.41 5.84 -10.85
C THR A 19 -30.03 4.99 -9.65
N GLY A 20 -29.86 5.62 -8.47
CA GLY A 20 -29.35 4.96 -7.28
C GLY A 20 -27.91 4.43 -7.45
N ILE A 21 -27.11 5.09 -8.33
CA ILE A 21 -25.73 4.69 -8.61
C ILE A 21 -24.77 5.75 -8.08
N TYR A 22 -23.70 5.33 -7.39
CA TYR A 22 -22.58 6.22 -7.08
C TYR A 22 -21.39 5.98 -8.02
N CYS A 23 -20.71 7.06 -8.34
CA CYS A 23 -19.62 7.13 -9.31
C CYS A 23 -18.38 7.79 -8.70
N ARG A 24 -17.22 7.47 -9.27
CA ARG A 24 -16.00 8.28 -9.09
C ARG A 24 -16.17 9.65 -9.76
N PRO A 25 -15.48 10.70 -9.30
CA PRO A 25 -15.48 12.02 -9.94
C PRO A 25 -15.07 12.00 -11.42
N VAL A 26 -14.21 11.06 -11.79
CA VAL A 26 -13.66 10.86 -13.14
C VAL A 26 -14.56 10.03 -14.07
N CYS A 27 -15.77 9.66 -13.64
CA CYS A 27 -16.66 8.78 -14.39
C CYS A 27 -16.91 9.28 -15.82
N PRO A 28 -16.70 8.47 -16.87
CA PRO A 28 -16.94 8.85 -18.27
C PRO A 28 -18.42 8.89 -18.65
N ALA A 29 -19.33 8.52 -17.75
CA ALA A 29 -20.78 8.61 -18.01
C ALA A 29 -21.23 10.07 -18.21
N ARG A 30 -22.40 10.23 -18.86
CA ARG A 30 -23.01 11.55 -19.01
C ARG A 30 -23.25 12.19 -17.64
N VAL A 31 -22.82 13.43 -17.50
CA VAL A 31 -22.97 14.19 -16.25
C VAL A 31 -24.47 14.49 -16.03
N SER A 32 -25.00 14.11 -14.88
CA SER A 32 -26.39 14.43 -14.49
C SER A 32 -26.56 15.91 -14.14
N TYR A 33 -27.80 16.38 -14.04
CA TYR A 33 -28.12 17.71 -13.55
C TYR A 33 -27.64 17.88 -12.10
N PRO A 34 -27.17 19.09 -11.69
CA PRO A 34 -26.64 19.37 -10.35
C PRO A 34 -27.57 18.92 -9.22
N GLU A 35 -28.89 19.21 -9.33
CA GLU A 35 -29.91 18.88 -8.33
C GLU A 35 -30.12 17.37 -8.10
N ARG A 36 -29.62 16.53 -9.00
CA ARG A 36 -29.69 15.08 -8.90
C ARG A 36 -28.45 14.44 -8.32
N ARG A 37 -27.46 15.26 -7.94
CA ARG A 37 -26.17 14.78 -7.40
C ARG A 37 -26.17 14.90 -5.88
N ARG A 38 -25.69 13.86 -5.25
CA ARG A 38 -25.32 13.84 -3.82
C ARG A 38 -23.84 13.50 -3.70
N PHE A 39 -23.16 14.18 -2.80
CA PHE A 39 -21.72 13.96 -2.58
C PHE A 39 -21.52 13.19 -1.30
N PHE A 40 -20.58 12.25 -1.33
CA PHE A 40 -20.28 11.35 -0.22
C PHE A 40 -18.78 11.33 0.06
N PRO A 41 -18.35 11.37 1.32
CA PRO A 41 -16.93 11.32 1.69
C PRO A 41 -16.30 9.94 1.45
N SER A 42 -17.11 8.89 1.31
CA SER A 42 -16.65 7.53 1.07
C SER A 42 -17.64 6.74 0.23
N ALA A 43 -17.16 5.66 -0.42
CA ALA A 43 -18.02 4.69 -1.09
C ALA A 43 -19.03 4.07 -0.10
N ALA A 44 -18.59 3.81 1.14
CA ALA A 44 -19.41 3.24 2.18
C ALA A 44 -20.57 4.16 2.58
N ALA A 45 -20.33 5.47 2.69
CA ALA A 45 -21.39 6.45 2.94
C ALA A 45 -22.44 6.48 1.82
N ALA A 46 -22.01 6.37 0.58
CA ALA A 46 -22.94 6.25 -0.56
C ALA A 46 -23.77 4.95 -0.50
N GLU A 47 -23.13 3.83 -0.15
CA GLU A 47 -23.80 2.54 -0.02
C GLU A 47 -24.80 2.50 1.12
N GLN A 48 -24.53 3.17 2.25
CA GLN A 48 -25.50 3.31 3.35
C GLN A 48 -26.77 4.04 2.94
N GLU A 49 -26.64 5.07 2.12
CA GLU A 49 -27.76 5.82 1.55
C GLU A 49 -28.48 5.04 0.40
N GLY A 50 -28.13 3.77 0.21
CA GLY A 50 -28.81 2.87 -0.74
C GLY A 50 -28.32 2.98 -2.19
N TYR A 51 -27.23 3.70 -2.44
CA TYR A 51 -26.60 3.74 -3.75
C TYR A 51 -25.77 2.49 -3.99
N ARG A 52 -25.71 2.04 -5.23
CA ARG A 52 -24.84 0.93 -5.65
C ARG A 52 -23.67 1.41 -6.50
N PRO A 53 -22.54 0.68 -6.53
CA PRO A 53 -21.37 1.11 -7.30
C PRO A 53 -21.61 1.09 -8.81
N CYS A 54 -21.07 2.09 -9.49
CA CYS A 54 -21.08 2.16 -10.94
C CYS A 54 -20.23 1.03 -11.54
N LEU A 55 -20.77 0.31 -12.53
CA LEU A 55 -20.06 -0.75 -13.24
C LEU A 55 -19.11 -0.19 -14.32
N ARG A 56 -19.29 1.07 -14.74
CA ARG A 56 -18.51 1.71 -15.80
C ARG A 56 -17.23 2.37 -15.28
N CYS A 57 -17.32 3.19 -14.23
CA CYS A 57 -16.14 3.85 -13.66
C CYS A 57 -15.44 3.02 -12.58
N ARG A 58 -16.03 1.91 -12.16
CA ARG A 58 -15.39 0.94 -11.25
C ARG A 58 -14.87 1.61 -9.97
N PRO A 59 -15.74 1.95 -9.00
CA PRO A 59 -15.32 2.59 -7.75
C PRO A 59 -14.25 1.80 -6.96
N GLU A 60 -14.16 0.50 -7.15
CA GLU A 60 -13.13 -0.37 -6.58
C GLU A 60 -11.71 -0.06 -7.08
N LEU A 61 -11.58 0.63 -8.22
CA LEU A 61 -10.29 1.08 -8.76
C LEU A 61 -9.93 2.51 -8.33
N ALA A 62 -10.76 3.16 -7.50
CA ALA A 62 -10.41 4.46 -6.96
C ALA A 62 -9.12 4.35 -6.13
N PRO A 63 -8.17 5.29 -6.28
CA PRO A 63 -7.04 5.39 -5.38
C PRO A 63 -7.48 5.55 -3.93
N GLY A 64 -6.65 5.11 -2.99
CA GLY A 64 -6.91 5.25 -1.56
C GLY A 64 -6.75 6.70 -1.07
N MET A 65 -6.88 6.89 0.25
CA MET A 65 -6.67 8.19 0.88
C MET A 65 -5.18 8.57 0.86
N ALA A 66 -4.89 9.74 0.32
CA ALA A 66 -3.56 10.30 0.33
C ALA A 66 -3.19 10.87 1.71
N VAL A 67 -1.89 11.06 1.96
CA VAL A 67 -1.39 11.66 3.21
C VAL A 67 -1.85 13.11 3.35
N CYS A 68 -2.08 13.82 2.25
CA CYS A 68 -2.58 15.19 2.21
C CYS A 68 -4.08 15.33 2.50
N ASP A 69 -4.85 14.23 2.50
CA ASP A 69 -6.27 14.29 2.82
C ASP A 69 -6.48 14.79 4.26
N ALA A 70 -7.40 15.71 4.45
CA ALA A 70 -7.69 16.37 5.73
C ALA A 70 -8.44 15.44 6.73
N VAL A 71 -8.12 14.15 6.74
CA VAL A 71 -8.72 13.17 7.64
C VAL A 71 -7.85 12.99 8.87
N PRO A 72 -8.38 13.08 10.12
CA PRO A 72 -7.63 12.86 11.33
C PRO A 72 -6.87 11.53 11.31
N ARG A 73 -5.66 11.58 11.88
CA ARG A 73 -4.71 10.46 11.82
C ARG A 73 -5.28 9.10 12.21
N VAL A 74 -6.04 9.03 13.32
CA VAL A 74 -6.63 7.76 13.81
C VAL A 74 -7.67 7.21 12.82
N ALA A 75 -8.56 8.06 12.29
CA ALA A 75 -9.57 7.63 11.33
C ALA A 75 -8.95 7.14 10.03
N ARG A 76 -7.91 7.85 9.52
CA ARG A 76 -7.17 7.45 8.32
C ARG A 76 -6.42 6.13 8.53
N ALA A 77 -5.65 6.02 9.61
CA ALA A 77 -4.90 4.80 9.91
C ALA A 77 -5.83 3.59 10.06
N ALA A 78 -6.95 3.76 10.77
CA ALA A 78 -7.96 2.71 10.89
C ALA A 78 -8.59 2.35 9.54
N ALA A 79 -8.91 3.32 8.69
CA ALA A 79 -9.45 3.05 7.36
C ALA A 79 -8.46 2.29 6.47
N MET A 80 -7.17 2.62 6.50
CA MET A 80 -6.12 1.87 5.80
C MET A 80 -6.03 0.41 6.30
N ARG A 81 -6.05 0.20 7.62
CA ARG A 81 -6.05 -1.14 8.22
C ARG A 81 -7.29 -1.94 7.83
N ILE A 82 -8.46 -1.30 7.81
CA ILE A 82 -9.73 -1.92 7.39
C ILE A 82 -9.68 -2.29 5.90
N ALA A 83 -9.19 -1.42 5.05
CA ALA A 83 -8.99 -1.70 3.63
C ALA A 83 -8.03 -2.89 3.40
N ALA A 84 -7.02 -3.03 4.26
CA ALA A 84 -6.11 -4.18 4.29
C ALA A 84 -6.73 -5.45 4.92
N GLY A 85 -8.01 -5.44 5.30
CA GLY A 85 -8.70 -6.62 5.83
C GLY A 85 -8.58 -6.80 7.36
N ALA A 86 -8.15 -5.80 8.13
CA ALA A 86 -7.93 -5.93 9.57
C ALA A 86 -9.19 -6.38 10.36
N LEU A 87 -10.38 -6.20 9.81
CA LEU A 87 -11.63 -6.69 10.41
C LEU A 87 -12.12 -8.02 9.79
N ASN A 88 -11.30 -8.72 9.00
CA ASN A 88 -11.62 -10.06 8.51
C ASN A 88 -11.34 -11.10 9.61
N GLY A 89 -12.34 -11.35 10.46
CA GLY A 89 -12.23 -12.28 11.57
C GLY A 89 -11.81 -11.65 12.91
N ARG A 90 -11.59 -10.31 12.95
CA ARG A 90 -11.25 -9.57 14.18
C ARG A 90 -12.34 -8.57 14.56
N SER A 91 -12.37 -8.18 15.82
CA SER A 91 -13.31 -7.20 16.38
C SER A 91 -12.84 -5.75 16.18
N VAL A 92 -13.77 -4.81 16.29
CA VAL A 92 -13.45 -3.36 16.28
C VAL A 92 -12.66 -2.98 17.54
N ALA A 93 -12.88 -3.67 18.66
CA ALA A 93 -12.14 -3.44 19.90
C ALA A 93 -10.64 -3.77 19.73
N GLU A 94 -10.31 -4.90 19.10
CA GLU A 94 -8.92 -5.29 18.81
C GLU A 94 -8.25 -4.29 17.86
N LEU A 95 -8.98 -3.81 16.83
CA LEU A 95 -8.45 -2.77 15.96
C LEU A 95 -8.21 -1.45 16.71
N ALA A 96 -9.12 -1.05 17.60
CA ALA A 96 -8.96 0.18 18.37
C ALA A 96 -7.76 0.12 19.33
N GLN A 97 -7.47 -1.05 19.89
CA GLN A 97 -6.29 -1.27 20.75
C GLN A 97 -4.97 -1.04 19.98
N GLU A 98 -4.90 -1.36 18.68
CA GLU A 98 -3.71 -1.08 17.87
C GLU A 98 -3.33 0.42 17.85
N PHE A 99 -4.31 1.31 18.02
CA PHE A 99 -4.13 2.77 18.03
C PHE A 99 -4.15 3.36 19.46
N GLY A 100 -4.17 2.53 20.50
CA GLY A 100 -4.22 2.99 21.88
C GLY A 100 -5.52 3.74 22.25
N VAL A 101 -6.63 3.49 21.54
CA VAL A 101 -7.92 4.15 21.76
C VAL A 101 -9.03 3.14 22.09
N GLY A 102 -10.09 3.62 22.72
CA GLY A 102 -11.27 2.79 22.95
C GLY A 102 -12.13 2.64 21.69
N GLU A 103 -12.87 1.52 21.59
CA GLU A 103 -13.76 1.22 20.46
C GLU A 103 -14.75 2.36 20.17
N ARG A 104 -15.35 2.94 21.21
CA ARG A 104 -16.31 4.06 21.08
C ARG A 104 -15.65 5.30 20.45
N HIS A 105 -14.40 5.59 20.83
CA HIS A 105 -13.64 6.70 20.28
C HIS A 105 -13.38 6.47 18.80
N LEU A 106 -12.90 5.27 18.43
CA LEU A 106 -12.64 4.90 17.03
C LEU A 106 -13.91 5.02 16.17
N ARG A 107 -15.04 4.48 16.64
CA ARG A 107 -16.33 4.60 15.93
C ARG A 107 -16.70 6.05 15.68
N ARG A 108 -16.68 6.89 16.70
CA ARG A 108 -17.03 8.32 16.58
C ARG A 108 -16.08 9.08 15.64
N ALA A 109 -14.79 8.78 15.69
CA ALA A 109 -13.82 9.39 14.80
C ALA A 109 -14.12 9.04 13.33
N MET A 110 -14.39 7.77 13.03
CA MET A 110 -14.69 7.33 11.67
C MET A 110 -16.04 7.83 11.18
N GLU A 111 -17.09 7.79 12.01
CA GLU A 111 -18.41 8.34 11.67
C GLU A 111 -18.34 9.83 11.33
N ARG A 112 -17.56 10.60 12.10
CA ARG A 112 -17.39 12.04 11.87
C ARG A 112 -16.64 12.34 10.58
N GLU A 113 -15.57 11.59 10.28
CA GLU A 113 -14.65 11.91 9.18
C GLU A 113 -15.01 11.19 7.88
N LEU A 114 -15.52 9.97 7.96
CA LEU A 114 -15.82 9.12 6.80
C LEU A 114 -17.32 8.89 6.58
N GLY A 115 -18.15 9.35 7.52
CA GLY A 115 -19.60 9.20 7.48
C GLY A 115 -20.09 7.78 7.76
N VAL A 116 -19.23 6.87 8.25
CA VAL A 116 -19.57 5.45 8.45
C VAL A 116 -18.83 4.84 9.63
N SER A 117 -19.39 3.78 10.19
CA SER A 117 -18.73 2.97 11.23
C SER A 117 -17.60 2.09 10.63
N PRO A 118 -16.65 1.59 11.46
CA PRO A 118 -15.62 0.65 11.01
C PRO A 118 -16.17 -0.60 10.32
N VAL A 119 -17.28 -1.15 10.83
CA VAL A 119 -17.90 -2.37 10.29
C VAL A 119 -18.48 -2.13 8.90
N GLU A 120 -19.12 -0.99 8.70
CA GLU A 120 -19.71 -0.62 7.41
C GLU A 120 -18.63 -0.37 6.38
N LEU A 121 -17.54 0.31 6.74
CA LEU A 121 -16.39 0.49 5.87
C LEU A 121 -15.78 -0.86 5.47
N ALA A 122 -15.59 -1.78 6.42
CA ALA A 122 -15.09 -3.12 6.14
C ALA A 122 -16.01 -3.90 5.21
N GLN A 123 -17.33 -3.81 5.42
CA GLN A 123 -18.30 -4.47 4.53
C GLN A 123 -18.22 -3.94 3.10
N THR A 124 -18.11 -2.62 2.92
CA THR A 124 -17.95 -2.01 1.60
C THR A 124 -16.66 -2.46 0.91
N HIS A 125 -15.52 -2.48 1.62
CA HIS A 125 -14.26 -2.97 1.05
C HIS A 125 -14.36 -4.43 0.61
N ARG A 126 -14.98 -5.30 1.41
CA ARG A 126 -15.23 -6.70 1.02
C ARG A 126 -16.11 -6.81 -0.24
N LEU A 127 -17.15 -6.02 -0.33
CA LEU A 127 -18.06 -6.02 -1.48
C LEU A 127 -17.39 -5.49 -2.74
N LEU A 128 -16.60 -4.42 -2.64
CA LEU A 128 -15.83 -3.88 -3.75
C LEU A 128 -14.76 -4.87 -4.24
N MET A 129 -14.07 -5.55 -3.30
CA MET A 129 -13.13 -6.63 -3.64
C MET A 129 -13.84 -7.79 -4.32
N ALA A 130 -14.98 -8.24 -3.79
CA ALA A 130 -15.76 -9.29 -4.43
C ALA A 130 -16.22 -8.90 -5.84
N LYS A 131 -16.65 -7.65 -6.02
CA LYS A 131 -17.01 -7.12 -7.34
C LYS A 131 -15.81 -7.15 -8.29
N CYS A 132 -14.63 -6.70 -7.84
CA CYS A 132 -13.39 -6.76 -8.62
C CYS A 132 -13.10 -8.21 -9.07
N LEU A 133 -13.07 -9.16 -8.14
CA LEU A 133 -12.83 -10.56 -8.45
C LEU A 133 -13.87 -11.17 -9.39
N LEU A 134 -15.16 -10.82 -9.24
CA LEU A 134 -16.23 -11.29 -10.13
C LEU A 134 -16.11 -10.73 -11.54
N THR A 135 -15.58 -9.50 -11.69
CA THR A 135 -15.44 -8.86 -12.99
C THR A 135 -14.12 -9.16 -13.69
N ASP A 136 -13.05 -9.38 -12.94
CA ASP A 136 -11.71 -9.47 -13.49
C ASP A 136 -11.15 -10.89 -13.56
N THR A 137 -11.80 -11.86 -12.87
CA THR A 137 -11.33 -13.24 -12.82
C THR A 137 -12.45 -14.25 -13.10
N ASP A 138 -12.07 -15.47 -13.41
CA ASP A 138 -13.00 -16.62 -13.56
C ASP A 138 -13.07 -17.49 -12.30
N LEU A 139 -12.60 -16.99 -11.15
CA LEU A 139 -12.64 -17.71 -9.86
C LEU A 139 -14.06 -18.13 -9.49
N PRO A 140 -14.31 -19.36 -8.99
CA PRO A 140 -15.60 -19.76 -8.48
C PRO A 140 -16.16 -18.76 -7.45
N VAL A 141 -17.47 -18.52 -7.45
CA VAL A 141 -18.13 -17.57 -6.52
C VAL A 141 -17.80 -17.86 -5.05
N THR A 142 -17.63 -19.14 -4.72
CA THR A 142 -17.20 -19.56 -3.38
C THR A 142 -15.79 -19.03 -3.04
N ARG A 143 -14.83 -19.16 -3.95
CA ARG A 143 -13.48 -18.59 -3.76
C ARG A 143 -13.50 -17.07 -3.67
N VAL A 144 -14.30 -16.42 -4.52
CA VAL A 144 -14.49 -14.95 -4.45
C VAL A 144 -15.00 -14.51 -3.10
N ALA A 145 -15.98 -15.18 -2.52
CA ALA A 145 -16.52 -14.85 -1.20
C ALA A 145 -15.42 -14.84 -0.13
N PHE A 146 -14.63 -15.91 -0.03
CA PHE A 146 -13.59 -16.03 0.99
C PHE A 146 -12.39 -15.11 0.71
N ALA A 147 -11.93 -15.02 -0.53
CA ALA A 147 -10.84 -14.11 -0.93
C ALA A 147 -11.14 -12.63 -0.67
N SER A 148 -12.43 -12.26 -0.71
CA SER A 148 -12.87 -10.90 -0.37
C SER A 148 -13.13 -10.66 1.14
N GLY A 149 -12.79 -11.63 2.01
CA GLY A 149 -12.85 -11.49 3.46
C GLY A 149 -14.17 -11.86 4.12
N PHE A 150 -15.13 -12.44 3.38
CA PHE A 150 -16.33 -13.00 3.99
C PHE A 150 -16.03 -14.35 4.63
N GLN A 151 -16.57 -14.59 5.82
CA GLN A 151 -16.43 -15.84 6.56
C GLN A 151 -17.54 -16.85 6.24
N SER A 152 -18.55 -16.48 5.44
CA SER A 152 -19.71 -17.30 5.09
C SER A 152 -20.24 -16.96 3.70
N LEU A 153 -20.36 -17.98 2.85
CA LEU A 153 -20.96 -17.84 1.52
C LEU A 153 -22.41 -17.36 1.59
N ARG A 154 -23.18 -17.83 2.57
CA ARG A 154 -24.56 -17.39 2.78
C ARG A 154 -24.61 -15.89 3.08
N ARG A 155 -23.80 -15.42 4.02
CA ARG A 155 -23.71 -14.00 4.37
C ARG A 155 -23.24 -13.15 3.19
N PHE A 156 -22.24 -13.63 2.44
CA PHE A 156 -21.80 -12.99 1.20
C PHE A 156 -22.94 -12.79 0.21
N ASN A 157 -23.66 -13.85 -0.15
CA ASN A 157 -24.76 -13.77 -1.12
C ASN A 157 -25.85 -12.80 -0.67
N THR A 158 -26.26 -12.87 0.61
CA THR A 158 -27.28 -11.98 1.16
C THR A 158 -26.85 -10.51 1.06
N VAL A 159 -25.69 -10.17 1.60
CA VAL A 159 -25.21 -8.78 1.63
C VAL A 159 -24.92 -8.26 0.22
N PHE A 160 -24.38 -9.10 -0.66
CA PHE A 160 -24.13 -8.73 -2.05
C PHE A 160 -25.43 -8.39 -2.79
N GLN A 161 -26.46 -9.23 -2.63
CA GLN A 161 -27.76 -9.02 -3.26
C GLN A 161 -28.49 -7.80 -2.69
N GLU A 162 -28.44 -7.59 -1.38
CA GLU A 162 -29.01 -6.40 -0.73
C GLU A 162 -28.39 -5.10 -1.26
N ARG A 163 -27.05 -5.05 -1.37
CA ARG A 163 -26.34 -3.85 -1.79
C ARG A 163 -26.37 -3.61 -3.30
N TYR A 164 -26.14 -4.64 -4.10
CA TYR A 164 -26.02 -4.49 -5.55
C TYR A 164 -27.31 -4.78 -6.31
N ARG A 165 -28.34 -5.28 -5.62
CA ARG A 165 -29.65 -5.65 -6.17
C ARG A 165 -29.55 -6.65 -7.33
N LEU A 166 -28.51 -7.48 -7.29
CA LEU A 166 -28.26 -8.59 -8.22
C LEU A 166 -27.39 -9.64 -7.53
N SER A 167 -27.48 -10.88 -7.95
CA SER A 167 -26.64 -11.94 -7.41
C SER A 167 -25.20 -11.86 -7.96
N PRO A 168 -24.20 -12.42 -7.25
CA PRO A 168 -22.84 -12.54 -7.76
C PRO A 168 -22.77 -13.19 -9.15
N SER A 169 -23.54 -14.25 -9.37
CA SER A 169 -23.59 -14.96 -10.65
C SER A 169 -24.16 -14.09 -11.79
N MET A 170 -25.18 -13.28 -11.50
CA MET A 170 -25.72 -12.32 -12.48
C MET A 170 -24.71 -11.23 -12.84
N LEU A 171 -23.92 -10.76 -11.87
CA LEU A 171 -22.84 -9.80 -12.16
C LEU A 171 -21.81 -10.44 -13.09
N ARG A 172 -21.42 -11.68 -12.84
CA ARG A 172 -20.44 -12.42 -13.66
C ARG A 172 -20.87 -12.59 -15.12
N GLN A 173 -22.16 -12.80 -15.37
CA GLN A 173 -22.69 -12.98 -16.72
C GLN A 173 -22.75 -11.71 -17.58
N ARG A 174 -22.52 -10.55 -16.98
CA ARG A 174 -22.51 -9.28 -17.73
C ARG A 174 -21.28 -9.18 -18.64
N PRO A 175 -21.41 -8.55 -19.83
CA PRO A 175 -20.27 -8.29 -20.69
C PRO A 175 -19.20 -7.52 -19.93
N ARG A 176 -17.95 -7.98 -20.01
CA ARG A 176 -16.78 -7.40 -19.32
C ARG A 176 -15.77 -6.92 -20.34
N PRO A 177 -15.07 -5.80 -20.08
CA PRO A 177 -13.77 -5.62 -20.68
C PRO A 177 -12.89 -6.77 -20.18
N ARG A 178 -12.40 -7.64 -21.03
CA ARG A 178 -11.41 -8.64 -20.62
C ARG A 178 -10.12 -7.88 -20.26
N LEU A 179 -9.66 -7.99 -19.02
CA LEU A 179 -8.27 -7.75 -18.72
C LEU A 179 -7.42 -8.73 -19.52
N ALA A 180 -6.25 -8.30 -19.97
CA ALA A 180 -5.29 -9.23 -20.54
C ALA A 180 -5.04 -10.36 -19.52
N SER A 181 -4.97 -11.61 -20.00
CA SER A 181 -4.60 -12.73 -19.13
C SER A 181 -3.25 -12.49 -18.48
N PRO A 182 -2.96 -13.10 -17.32
CA PRO A 182 -1.60 -13.13 -16.77
C PRO A 182 -0.61 -13.55 -17.86
N ALA A 183 0.67 -13.18 -17.69
CA ALA A 183 1.69 -13.56 -18.67
C ALA A 183 1.66 -15.08 -18.89
N PRO A 184 1.65 -15.56 -20.15
CA PRO A 184 1.45 -16.99 -20.47
C PRO A 184 2.56 -17.91 -19.97
N ASP A 185 3.73 -17.32 -19.64
CA ASP A 185 4.94 -18.07 -19.27
C ASP A 185 5.05 -18.32 -17.75
N LEU A 186 4.04 -17.95 -16.97
CA LEU A 186 4.07 -18.15 -15.52
C LEU A 186 3.60 -19.57 -15.15
N PRO A 187 4.36 -20.31 -14.32
CA PRO A 187 4.00 -21.66 -13.90
C PRO A 187 2.85 -21.65 -12.87
N GLY A 188 1.88 -22.55 -13.02
CA GLY A 188 0.76 -22.72 -12.09
C GLY A 188 -0.45 -21.82 -12.36
N ASP A 189 -1.33 -21.72 -11.36
CA ASP A 189 -2.57 -20.95 -11.44
C ASP A 189 -2.35 -19.50 -11.03
N TRP A 190 -2.67 -18.58 -11.92
CA TRP A 190 -2.52 -17.13 -11.74
C TRP A 190 -3.81 -16.38 -11.97
N ILE A 191 -3.95 -15.27 -11.30
CA ILE A 191 -4.96 -14.26 -11.60
C ILE A 191 -4.30 -12.90 -11.79
N ARG A 192 -4.92 -12.05 -12.61
CA ARG A 192 -4.56 -10.64 -12.77
C ARG A 192 -5.60 -9.76 -12.14
N LEU A 193 -5.15 -8.81 -11.35
CA LEU A 193 -5.95 -7.72 -10.78
C LEU A 193 -5.34 -6.39 -11.17
N THR A 194 -6.13 -5.33 -11.09
CA THR A 194 -5.67 -3.96 -11.35
C THR A 194 -5.81 -3.09 -10.11
N LEU A 195 -4.80 -2.27 -9.86
CA LEU A 195 -4.80 -1.24 -8.81
C LEU A 195 -4.70 0.14 -9.45
N GLY A 196 -5.71 0.97 -9.25
CA GLY A 196 -5.68 2.35 -9.75
C GLY A 196 -4.72 3.23 -8.95
N TYR A 197 -4.13 4.22 -9.63
CA TYR A 197 -3.32 5.27 -9.03
C TYR A 197 -3.70 6.64 -9.63
N ARG A 198 -3.25 7.73 -8.99
CA ARG A 198 -3.37 9.08 -9.55
C ARG A 198 -2.17 9.39 -10.44
N ALA A 199 -2.45 9.70 -11.71
CA ALA A 199 -1.40 10.07 -12.66
C ALA A 199 -0.87 11.50 -12.37
N PRO A 200 0.39 11.79 -12.74
CA PRO A 200 1.37 10.92 -13.38
C PRO A 200 2.04 9.90 -12.44
N LEU A 201 2.77 8.94 -13.00
CA LEU A 201 3.57 7.95 -12.26
C LEU A 201 4.90 7.73 -13.00
N ALA A 202 6.01 8.10 -12.38
CA ALA A 202 7.35 7.83 -12.88
C ALA A 202 7.74 6.37 -12.61
N TRP A 203 7.13 5.43 -13.34
CA TRP A 203 7.21 3.99 -13.08
C TRP A 203 8.63 3.43 -13.11
N GLU A 204 9.39 3.77 -14.12
CA GLU A 204 10.77 3.28 -14.26
C GLU A 204 11.69 3.77 -13.12
N ALA A 205 11.50 5.02 -12.68
CA ALA A 205 12.23 5.56 -11.54
C ALA A 205 11.84 4.81 -10.25
N LEU A 206 10.56 4.53 -10.06
CA LEU A 206 10.07 3.77 -8.92
C LEU A 206 10.64 2.35 -8.89
N VAL A 207 10.58 1.60 -9.99
CA VAL A 207 11.13 0.24 -10.08
C VAL A 207 12.63 0.23 -9.82
N ARG A 208 13.37 1.20 -10.37
CA ARG A 208 14.82 1.35 -10.09
C ARG A 208 15.10 1.61 -8.61
N SER A 209 14.25 2.35 -7.91
CA SER A 209 14.44 2.67 -6.49
C SER A 209 14.14 1.50 -5.55
N ILE A 210 13.25 0.58 -5.92
CA ILE A 210 12.92 -0.61 -5.10
C ILE A 210 13.82 -1.82 -5.42
N SER A 211 14.43 -1.86 -6.60
CA SER A 211 15.27 -2.99 -7.03
C SER A 211 16.43 -3.31 -6.08
N PRO A 212 17.23 -2.34 -5.59
CA PRO A 212 18.32 -2.61 -4.66
C PRO A 212 17.87 -3.13 -3.29
N ASP A 213 16.61 -2.95 -2.95
CA ASP A 213 16.05 -3.35 -1.66
C ASP A 213 15.62 -4.82 -1.61
N THR A 214 15.59 -5.46 -2.79
CA THR A 214 15.03 -6.80 -2.94
C THR A 214 16.16 -7.81 -3.00
N PRO A 215 16.30 -8.71 -1.99
CA PRO A 215 17.37 -9.71 -2.00
C PRO A 215 17.21 -10.70 -3.16
N PRO A 216 18.32 -11.20 -3.72
CA PRO A 216 18.30 -12.31 -4.68
C PRO A 216 17.51 -13.52 -4.14
N GLY A 217 16.79 -14.21 -5.01
CA GLY A 217 15.90 -15.32 -4.65
C GLY A 217 14.54 -14.90 -4.09
N VAL A 218 14.42 -13.67 -3.55
CA VAL A 218 13.16 -13.12 -3.02
C VAL A 218 12.47 -12.24 -4.04
N GLY A 219 13.21 -11.47 -4.82
CA GLY A 219 12.62 -10.63 -5.84
C GLY A 219 13.54 -10.37 -7.01
N LEU A 220 12.95 -9.85 -8.07
CA LEU A 220 13.64 -9.56 -9.34
C LEU A 220 12.98 -8.37 -10.05
N VAL A 221 13.74 -7.77 -10.95
CA VAL A 221 13.24 -6.78 -11.91
C VAL A 221 13.62 -7.27 -13.31
N GLU A 222 12.62 -7.42 -14.17
CA GLU A 222 12.76 -7.80 -15.57
C GLU A 222 12.12 -6.72 -16.45
N GLY A 223 12.95 -5.88 -17.06
CA GLY A 223 12.48 -4.73 -17.82
C GLY A 223 11.71 -3.75 -16.91
N SER A 224 10.44 -3.54 -17.20
CA SER A 224 9.51 -2.70 -16.42
C SER A 224 8.74 -3.47 -15.36
N ARG A 225 8.96 -4.77 -15.21
CA ARG A 225 8.20 -5.67 -14.35
C ARG A 225 8.97 -5.97 -13.07
N TYR A 226 8.36 -5.73 -11.91
CA TYR A 226 8.87 -6.15 -10.62
C TYR A 226 8.18 -7.43 -10.17
N GLY A 227 8.95 -8.44 -9.75
CA GLY A 227 8.45 -9.71 -9.23
C GLY A 227 9.00 -10.01 -7.85
N ARG A 228 8.23 -10.71 -7.00
CA ARG A 228 8.74 -11.20 -5.73
C ARG A 228 7.95 -12.39 -5.18
N THR A 229 8.62 -13.17 -4.34
CA THR A 229 7.98 -14.15 -3.47
C THR A 229 7.24 -13.45 -2.32
N VAL A 230 6.20 -14.08 -1.83
CA VAL A 230 5.36 -13.58 -0.75
C VAL A 230 5.09 -14.69 0.26
N ALA A 231 5.31 -14.38 1.54
CA ALA A 231 4.81 -15.15 2.67
C ALA A 231 3.95 -14.21 3.53
N LEU A 232 2.64 -14.46 3.59
CA LEU A 232 1.71 -13.57 4.26
C LEU A 232 0.52 -14.35 4.82
N GLU A 233 0.23 -14.20 6.13
CA GLU A 233 -0.89 -14.88 6.81
C GLU A 233 -0.93 -16.40 6.54
N GLY A 234 0.23 -17.05 6.52
CA GLY A 234 0.34 -18.49 6.24
C GLY A 234 0.24 -18.88 4.77
N CYS A 235 -0.04 -17.94 3.88
CA CYS A 235 -0.04 -18.15 2.44
C CYS A 235 1.35 -17.90 1.85
N ARG A 236 1.70 -18.64 0.81
CA ARG A 236 2.95 -18.51 0.06
C ARG A 236 2.68 -18.48 -1.43
N GLY A 237 3.42 -17.68 -2.16
CA GLY A 237 3.26 -17.54 -3.60
C GLY A 237 4.16 -16.47 -4.17
N VAL A 238 3.86 -16.05 -5.38
CA VAL A 238 4.61 -15.03 -6.11
C VAL A 238 3.65 -13.97 -6.62
N ILE A 239 4.13 -12.74 -6.70
CA ILE A 239 3.47 -11.65 -7.41
C ILE A 239 4.39 -11.06 -8.47
N PHE A 240 3.79 -10.53 -9.53
CA PHE A 240 4.43 -9.61 -10.46
C PHE A 240 3.60 -8.35 -10.58
N VAL A 241 4.27 -7.21 -10.68
CA VAL A 241 3.60 -5.92 -10.86
C VAL A 241 4.20 -5.15 -12.02
N GLU A 242 3.34 -4.50 -12.81
CA GLU A 242 3.71 -3.70 -13.97
C GLU A 242 2.71 -2.58 -14.18
N ALA A 243 3.18 -1.36 -14.46
CA ALA A 243 2.28 -0.25 -14.72
C ALA A 243 1.72 -0.29 -16.14
N ASP A 244 0.43 0.03 -16.26
CA ASP A 244 -0.21 0.41 -17.52
C ASP A 244 -0.47 1.93 -17.48
N SER A 245 0.46 2.69 -18.05
CA SER A 245 0.40 4.15 -18.05
C SER A 245 -0.79 4.71 -18.85
N ALA A 246 -1.24 3.98 -19.87
CA ALA A 246 -2.36 4.41 -20.70
C ALA A 246 -3.70 4.40 -19.95
N ALA A 247 -3.82 3.51 -18.95
CA ALA A 247 -5.05 3.34 -18.18
C ALA A 247 -4.94 3.80 -16.72
N SER A 248 -3.80 4.39 -16.31
CA SER A 248 -3.51 4.86 -14.94
C SER A 248 -3.77 3.78 -13.88
N HIS A 249 -3.28 2.58 -14.13
CA HIS A 249 -3.33 1.48 -13.18
C HIS A 249 -2.06 0.61 -13.24
N VAL A 250 -1.87 -0.16 -12.17
CA VAL A 250 -0.84 -1.20 -12.06
C VAL A 250 -1.54 -2.55 -12.18
N ASN A 251 -1.04 -3.39 -13.06
CA ASN A 251 -1.42 -4.80 -13.15
C ASN A 251 -0.66 -5.58 -12.09
N VAL A 252 -1.38 -6.42 -11.35
CA VAL A 252 -0.83 -7.33 -10.34
C VAL A 252 -1.20 -8.74 -10.75
N ASP A 253 -0.22 -9.49 -11.25
CA ASP A 253 -0.33 -10.94 -11.41
C ASP A 253 0.03 -11.60 -10.09
N LEU A 254 -0.79 -12.51 -9.60
CA LEU A 254 -0.54 -13.18 -8.34
C LEU A 254 -0.92 -14.66 -8.40
N SER A 255 -0.15 -15.50 -7.69
CA SER A 255 -0.45 -16.92 -7.53
C SER A 255 -1.78 -17.10 -6.80
N VAL A 256 -2.62 -18.02 -7.27
CA VAL A 256 -3.93 -18.33 -6.66
C VAL A 256 -3.81 -18.78 -5.19
N SER A 257 -2.64 -19.30 -4.79
CA SER A 257 -2.31 -19.64 -3.39
C SER A 257 -2.38 -18.45 -2.42
N LEU A 258 -2.24 -17.21 -2.90
CA LEU A 258 -2.28 -15.98 -2.11
C LEU A 258 -3.69 -15.42 -1.88
N LEU A 259 -4.72 -16.02 -2.46
CA LEU A 259 -6.11 -15.54 -2.34
C LEU A 259 -6.62 -15.39 -0.89
N PRO A 260 -6.28 -16.28 0.07
CA PRO A 260 -6.73 -16.08 1.45
C PRO A 260 -6.18 -14.80 2.10
N ALA A 261 -4.97 -14.35 1.68
CA ALA A 261 -4.32 -13.14 2.16
C ALA A 261 -4.45 -11.96 1.15
N LEU A 262 -5.43 -11.98 0.26
CA LEU A 262 -5.52 -11.04 -0.86
C LEU A 262 -5.60 -9.57 -0.43
N MET A 263 -6.45 -9.24 0.54
CA MET A 263 -6.63 -7.85 0.97
C MET A 263 -5.35 -7.27 1.60
N PRO A 264 -4.69 -7.92 2.56
CA PRO A 264 -3.40 -7.44 3.08
C PRO A 264 -2.30 -7.45 2.03
N LEU A 265 -2.29 -8.39 1.08
CA LEU A 265 -1.35 -8.42 -0.03
C LEU A 265 -1.46 -7.17 -0.90
N LEU A 266 -2.66 -6.85 -1.37
CA LEU A 266 -2.87 -5.67 -2.21
C LEU A 266 -2.58 -4.37 -1.47
N ALA A 267 -2.84 -4.31 -0.16
CA ALA A 267 -2.45 -3.17 0.66
C ALA A 267 -0.93 -2.99 0.73
N ARG A 268 -0.16 -4.09 0.86
CA ARG A 268 1.32 -4.05 0.81
C ARG A 268 1.85 -3.62 -0.55
N VAL A 269 1.24 -4.09 -1.64
CA VAL A 269 1.59 -3.64 -3.01
C VAL A 269 1.32 -2.15 -3.18
N ARG A 270 0.15 -1.66 -2.73
CA ARG A 270 -0.17 -0.23 -2.78
C ARG A 270 0.82 0.61 -1.98
N HIS A 271 1.20 0.14 -0.80
CA HIS A 271 2.17 0.79 0.07
C HIS A 271 3.57 0.81 -0.56
N LEU A 272 4.07 -0.33 -1.05
CA LEU A 272 5.36 -0.44 -1.71
C LEU A 272 5.51 0.55 -2.86
N LEU A 273 4.46 0.68 -3.68
CA LEU A 273 4.43 1.48 -4.91
C LEU A 273 3.90 2.90 -4.72
N ASP A 274 3.55 3.27 -3.49
CA ASP A 274 2.97 4.60 -3.18
C ASP A 274 1.80 4.97 -4.12
N LEU A 275 0.87 4.04 -4.34
CA LEU A 275 -0.22 4.23 -5.31
C LEU A 275 -1.30 5.21 -4.82
N ASP A 276 -1.30 5.55 -3.53
CA ASP A 276 -2.28 6.44 -2.92
C ASP A 276 -1.83 7.91 -2.90
N ALA A 277 -0.60 8.21 -3.31
CA ALA A 277 -0.08 9.57 -3.40
C ALA A 277 -0.89 10.46 -4.36
N GLU A 278 -0.82 11.77 -4.11
CA GLU A 278 -1.37 12.82 -4.98
C GLU A 278 -0.26 13.64 -5.65
N PRO A 279 0.31 13.14 -6.75
CA PRO A 279 1.44 13.82 -7.41
C PRO A 279 1.12 15.25 -7.81
N ALA A 280 -0.09 15.54 -8.26
CA ALA A 280 -0.48 16.89 -8.65
C ALA A 280 -0.38 17.92 -7.51
N ILE A 281 -0.59 17.50 -6.25
CA ILE A 281 -0.43 18.37 -5.07
C ILE A 281 1.03 18.43 -4.66
N ILE A 282 1.71 17.28 -4.63
CA ILE A 282 3.12 17.17 -4.23
C ILE A 282 4.00 17.97 -5.21
N ASP A 283 3.88 17.67 -6.50
CA ASP A 283 4.67 18.30 -7.56
C ASP A 283 4.43 19.83 -7.57
N ALA A 284 3.16 20.28 -7.56
CA ALA A 284 2.83 21.70 -7.56
C ALA A 284 3.42 22.45 -6.33
N HIS A 285 3.42 21.84 -5.14
CA HIS A 285 4.03 22.43 -3.96
C HIS A 285 5.55 22.56 -4.13
N LEU A 286 6.21 21.46 -4.52
CA LEU A 286 7.68 21.43 -4.67
C LEU A 286 8.17 22.34 -5.82
N GLU A 287 7.39 22.46 -6.91
CA GLU A 287 7.66 23.42 -8.00
C GLU A 287 7.67 24.87 -7.48
N GLN A 288 6.66 25.25 -6.68
CA GLN A 288 6.56 26.59 -6.08
C GLN A 288 7.70 26.87 -5.12
N GLU A 289 8.24 25.83 -4.47
CA GLU A 289 9.32 25.93 -3.51
C GLU A 289 10.72 25.75 -4.12
N GLY A 290 10.82 25.86 -5.46
CA GLY A 290 12.07 26.01 -6.20
C GLY A 290 12.64 24.73 -6.80
N LEU A 291 11.90 23.62 -6.80
CA LEU A 291 12.33 22.34 -7.37
C LEU A 291 11.76 22.05 -8.77
N ALA A 292 11.18 23.05 -9.46
CA ALA A 292 10.51 22.89 -10.75
C ALA A 292 11.36 22.15 -11.80
N HIS A 293 12.67 22.40 -11.84
CA HIS A 293 13.58 21.75 -12.81
C HIS A 293 13.76 20.23 -12.53
N LEU A 294 13.69 19.81 -11.28
CA LEU A 294 13.77 18.40 -10.87
C LEU A 294 12.45 17.68 -11.13
N ILE A 295 11.34 18.32 -10.77
CA ILE A 295 9.99 17.80 -11.01
C ILE A 295 9.76 17.56 -12.52
N ALA A 296 10.20 18.48 -13.39
CA ALA A 296 10.06 18.35 -14.83
C ALA A 296 10.79 17.12 -15.41
N GLN A 297 11.83 16.62 -14.75
CA GLN A 297 12.57 15.42 -15.18
C GLN A 297 11.81 14.13 -14.83
N HIS A 298 11.13 14.09 -13.68
CA HIS A 298 10.44 12.92 -13.17
C HIS A 298 9.05 13.27 -12.61
N PRO A 299 8.10 13.74 -13.44
CA PRO A 299 6.77 14.11 -12.97
C PRO A 299 6.06 12.89 -12.37
N GLY A 300 5.49 13.06 -11.18
CA GLY A 300 4.84 11.97 -10.48
C GLY A 300 5.78 10.95 -9.86
N LEU A 301 6.98 11.37 -9.49
CA LEU A 301 7.89 10.55 -8.69
C LEU A 301 7.18 10.07 -7.42
N ARG A 302 7.42 8.81 -7.05
CA ARG A 302 6.87 8.20 -5.85
C ARG A 302 7.94 8.04 -4.78
N LEU A 303 7.50 8.15 -3.53
CA LEU A 303 8.32 7.77 -2.39
C LEU A 303 8.03 6.29 -2.07
N PRO A 304 8.89 5.34 -2.49
CA PRO A 304 8.58 3.93 -2.33
C PRO A 304 8.47 3.57 -0.84
N GLY A 305 7.40 2.88 -0.49
CA GLY A 305 7.22 2.30 0.82
C GLY A 305 8.00 0.98 1.00
N ALA A 306 7.55 0.16 1.93
CA ALA A 306 8.05 -1.18 2.18
C ALA A 306 7.01 -2.24 1.81
N PHE A 307 7.41 -3.34 1.19
CA PHE A 307 6.56 -4.53 1.14
C PHE A 307 6.46 -5.17 2.52
N ASP A 308 7.59 -5.21 3.22
CA ASP A 308 7.73 -5.65 4.60
C ASP A 308 8.65 -4.67 5.35
N GLY A 309 8.21 -4.19 6.52
CA GLY A 309 8.98 -3.21 7.30
C GLY A 309 10.28 -3.77 7.87
N PHE A 310 10.31 -5.08 8.19
CA PHE A 310 11.53 -5.72 8.69
C PHE A 310 12.58 -5.84 7.58
N GLU A 311 12.19 -6.22 6.36
CA GLU A 311 13.12 -6.32 5.23
C GLU A 311 13.82 -4.97 4.97
N VAL A 312 13.06 -3.87 4.97
CA VAL A 312 13.62 -2.52 4.78
C VAL A 312 14.57 -2.15 5.92
N ALA A 313 14.21 -2.47 7.17
CA ALA A 313 15.06 -2.20 8.32
C ALA A 313 16.34 -3.03 8.31
N ALA A 314 16.24 -4.33 7.99
CA ALA A 314 17.39 -5.21 7.84
C ALA A 314 18.33 -4.72 6.72
N ARG A 315 17.78 -4.29 5.59
CA ARG A 315 18.56 -3.72 4.48
C ARG A 315 19.28 -2.44 4.88
N GLU A 316 18.61 -1.53 5.59
CA GLU A 316 19.25 -0.28 6.06
C GLU A 316 20.41 -0.55 7.01
N LEU A 317 20.30 -1.55 7.89
CA LEU A 317 21.33 -1.90 8.85
C LEU A 317 22.46 -2.74 8.26
N LEU A 318 22.18 -3.65 7.36
CA LEU A 318 23.17 -4.57 6.79
C LEU A 318 23.77 -4.07 5.47
N GLY A 319 23.01 -3.34 4.67
CA GLY A 319 23.29 -3.04 3.27
C GLY A 319 22.88 -4.19 2.35
N SER A 320 22.74 -3.89 1.04
CA SER A 320 22.14 -4.84 0.07
C SER A 320 22.95 -6.13 -0.09
N GLU A 321 24.29 -6.04 -0.16
CA GLU A 321 25.15 -7.23 -0.36
C GLU A 321 25.07 -8.21 0.80
N LEU A 322 25.18 -7.71 2.04
CA LEU A 322 25.12 -8.55 3.22
C LEU A 322 23.70 -9.08 3.47
N LEU A 323 22.68 -8.26 3.19
CA LEU A 323 21.29 -8.73 3.23
C LEU A 323 21.08 -9.91 2.27
N GLY A 324 21.67 -9.87 1.05
CA GLY A 324 21.62 -10.98 0.10
C GLY A 324 22.18 -12.27 0.71
N ARG A 325 23.39 -12.23 1.27
CA ARG A 325 24.03 -13.39 1.94
C ARG A 325 23.22 -13.92 3.12
N VAL A 326 22.70 -13.02 3.95
CA VAL A 326 21.84 -13.38 5.09
C VAL A 326 20.53 -14.02 4.62
N THR A 327 19.96 -13.51 3.54
CA THR A 327 18.73 -14.08 2.95
C THR A 327 18.99 -15.44 2.31
N GLU A 328 20.14 -15.63 1.67
CA GLU A 328 20.54 -16.94 1.11
C GLU A 328 20.64 -18.02 2.20
N GLU A 329 21.14 -17.67 3.37
CA GLU A 329 21.34 -18.61 4.48
C GLU A 329 20.08 -18.76 5.36
N LEU A 330 19.43 -17.66 5.73
CA LEU A 330 18.31 -17.64 6.66
C LEU A 330 16.93 -17.59 5.98
N GLY A 331 16.87 -17.23 4.68
CA GLY A 331 15.63 -17.24 3.92
C GLY A 331 15.08 -18.67 3.80
N GLU A 332 13.78 -18.81 3.91
CA GLU A 332 13.14 -20.11 3.75
C GLU A 332 13.15 -20.52 2.27
N PRO A 333 13.68 -21.70 1.90
CA PRO A 333 13.59 -22.22 0.54
C PRO A 333 12.12 -22.30 0.08
N PHE A 334 11.85 -21.89 -1.13
CA PHE A 334 10.52 -21.88 -1.70
C PHE A 334 10.53 -22.26 -3.18
N ASP A 335 9.86 -23.35 -3.51
CA ASP A 335 9.65 -23.73 -4.91
C ASP A 335 8.52 -22.92 -5.52
N SER A 336 8.89 -21.86 -6.21
CA SER A 336 7.94 -21.00 -6.93
C SER A 336 7.69 -21.46 -8.36
N GLY A 337 8.47 -22.41 -8.87
CA GLY A 337 8.55 -22.76 -10.29
C GLY A 337 9.30 -21.72 -11.14
N ILE A 338 9.88 -20.67 -10.55
CA ILE A 338 10.64 -19.60 -11.21
C ILE A 338 12.04 -19.59 -10.60
N ALA A 339 13.05 -19.93 -11.38
CA ALA A 339 14.42 -20.20 -10.89
C ALA A 339 15.04 -19.02 -10.09
N SER A 340 14.71 -17.79 -10.44
CA SER A 340 15.20 -16.57 -9.77
C SER A 340 14.39 -16.16 -8.52
N LEU A 341 13.33 -16.90 -8.17
CA LEU A 341 12.45 -16.66 -7.03
C LEU A 341 12.31 -17.93 -6.19
N ASP A 342 13.40 -18.35 -5.55
CA ASP A 342 13.55 -19.62 -4.87
C ASP A 342 13.55 -19.53 -3.33
N ARG A 343 13.36 -18.31 -2.79
CA ARG A 343 13.35 -18.04 -1.35
C ARG A 343 12.24 -17.13 -0.92
N LEU A 344 11.77 -17.27 0.31
CA LEU A 344 10.90 -16.30 0.97
C LEU A 344 11.77 -15.28 1.72
N GLY A 345 11.23 -14.06 1.88
CA GLY A 345 11.89 -12.98 2.61
C GLY A 345 12.19 -13.33 4.07
N LEU A 346 13.13 -12.60 4.65
CA LEU A 346 13.51 -12.76 6.05
C LEU A 346 12.36 -12.41 6.99
N THR A 347 12.22 -13.16 8.06
CA THR A 347 11.29 -12.86 9.14
C THR A 347 12.03 -12.43 10.41
N PRO A 348 11.45 -11.52 11.23
CA PRO A 348 12.04 -11.13 12.51
C PRO A 348 12.40 -12.34 13.39
N TYR A 349 11.50 -13.32 13.45
CA TYR A 349 11.69 -14.51 14.28
C TYR A 349 12.97 -15.28 13.91
N ARG A 350 13.20 -15.57 12.64
CA ARG A 350 14.40 -16.31 12.18
C ARG A 350 15.70 -15.54 12.41
N VAL A 351 15.67 -14.22 12.23
CA VAL A 351 16.84 -13.36 12.41
C VAL A 351 17.18 -13.19 13.90
N ALA A 352 16.19 -13.07 14.78
CA ALA A 352 16.41 -13.00 16.22
C ALA A 352 17.13 -14.23 16.77
N GLU A 353 16.81 -15.43 16.26
CA GLU A 353 17.46 -16.69 16.65
C GLU A 353 18.88 -16.85 16.07
N ALA A 354 19.21 -16.13 14.98
CA ALA A 354 20.43 -16.32 14.19
C ALA A 354 21.55 -15.29 14.43
N GLY A 355 21.47 -14.47 15.49
CA GLY A 355 22.36 -13.32 15.68
C GLY A 355 23.87 -13.58 15.53
N ARG A 356 24.40 -14.74 15.99
CA ARG A 356 25.80 -15.12 15.79
C ARG A 356 26.13 -15.47 14.34
N LEU A 357 25.20 -16.06 13.62
CA LEU A 357 25.40 -16.48 12.23
C LEU A 357 25.59 -15.25 11.33
N ILE A 358 24.88 -14.17 11.58
CA ILE A 358 24.99 -12.92 10.82
C ILE A 358 26.40 -12.34 10.89
N THR A 359 27.06 -12.47 12.07
CA THR A 359 28.48 -12.09 12.22
C THR A 359 29.40 -13.00 11.40
N HIS A 360 29.16 -14.31 11.39
CA HIS A 360 29.93 -15.26 10.58
C HIS A 360 29.77 -15.02 9.08
N LEU A 361 28.62 -14.50 8.64
CA LEU A 361 28.39 -14.10 7.27
C LEU A 361 29.09 -12.79 6.89
N GLY A 362 29.89 -12.21 7.79
CA GLY A 362 30.73 -11.05 7.55
C GLY A 362 30.11 -9.71 7.97
N ALA A 363 29.04 -9.71 8.76
CA ALA A 363 28.53 -8.47 9.35
C ALA A 363 29.46 -7.96 10.44
N PRO A 364 29.76 -6.66 10.47
CA PRO A 364 30.37 -6.05 11.66
C PRO A 364 29.52 -6.34 12.90
N ALA A 365 30.15 -6.71 14.02
CA ALA A 365 29.45 -7.15 15.23
C ALA A 365 28.33 -6.19 15.65
N ARG A 366 28.59 -4.87 15.59
CA ARG A 366 27.60 -3.84 15.91
C ARG A 366 26.36 -3.87 15.00
N ARG A 367 26.53 -4.15 13.69
CA ARG A 367 25.40 -4.25 12.74
C ARG A 367 24.62 -5.55 12.95
N ALA A 368 25.33 -6.66 13.21
CA ALA A 368 24.69 -7.92 13.53
C ALA A 368 23.85 -7.84 14.81
N GLU A 369 24.38 -7.18 15.85
CA GLU A 369 23.67 -6.93 17.10
C GLU A 369 22.45 -6.00 16.88
N ALA A 370 22.58 -4.95 16.09
CA ALA A 370 21.50 -4.02 15.78
C ALA A 370 20.33 -4.73 15.09
N VAL A 371 20.60 -5.53 14.05
CA VAL A 371 19.55 -6.25 13.31
C VAL A 371 18.91 -7.35 14.15
N ALA A 372 19.69 -8.06 14.98
CA ALA A 372 19.17 -9.07 15.90
C ALA A 372 18.26 -8.47 16.99
N SER A 373 18.69 -7.35 17.60
CA SER A 373 17.89 -6.65 18.59
C SER A 373 16.61 -6.06 18.00
N LEU A 374 16.66 -5.52 16.79
CA LEU A 374 15.49 -5.06 16.06
C LEU A 374 14.55 -6.24 15.76
N ALA A 375 15.09 -7.34 15.28
CA ALA A 375 14.33 -8.55 15.00
C ALA A 375 13.63 -9.08 16.26
N GLN A 376 14.32 -9.10 17.40
CA GLN A 376 13.76 -9.52 18.69
C GLN A 376 12.62 -8.59 19.12
N ALA A 377 12.82 -7.26 19.04
CA ALA A 377 11.78 -6.28 19.39
C ALA A 377 10.51 -6.43 18.54
N MET A 378 10.67 -6.77 17.26
CA MET A 378 9.54 -7.03 16.36
C MET A 378 8.88 -8.40 16.64
N ALA A 379 9.67 -9.45 16.89
CA ALA A 379 9.15 -10.78 17.23
C ALA A 379 8.33 -10.76 18.53
N ASP A 380 8.76 -9.99 19.52
CA ASP A 380 8.07 -9.78 20.80
C ASP A 380 6.85 -8.83 20.68
N GLY A 381 6.65 -8.22 19.51
CA GLY A 381 5.57 -7.25 19.28
C GLY A 381 5.79 -5.87 19.95
N ALA A 382 6.98 -5.62 20.51
CA ALA A 382 7.33 -4.34 21.13
C ALA A 382 7.58 -3.22 20.10
N LEU A 383 7.94 -3.58 18.87
CA LEU A 383 8.12 -2.65 17.74
C LEU A 383 7.29 -3.13 16.55
N ARG A 384 6.57 -2.19 15.93
CA ARG A 384 5.82 -2.43 14.68
C ARG A 384 6.27 -1.46 13.60
N LEU A 385 6.68 -2.00 12.48
CA LEU A 385 7.11 -1.25 11.30
C LEU A 385 6.07 -1.40 10.18
N GLU A 386 4.87 -0.84 10.42
CA GLU A 386 3.72 -0.94 9.52
C GLU A 386 3.08 0.44 9.30
N PRO A 387 2.42 0.67 8.15
CA PRO A 387 1.63 1.89 7.92
C PRO A 387 0.59 2.11 9.03
N GLY A 388 0.51 3.34 9.52
CA GLY A 388 -0.39 3.71 10.62
C GLY A 388 0.26 3.68 12.01
N SER A 389 1.48 3.13 12.17
CA SER A 389 2.26 3.26 13.39
C SER A 389 2.64 4.73 13.65
N GLU A 390 2.86 5.07 14.92
CA GLU A 390 3.17 6.45 15.31
C GLU A 390 4.62 6.79 15.03
N VAL A 391 4.87 7.78 14.16
CA VAL A 391 6.22 8.16 13.71
C VAL A 391 7.14 8.55 14.87
N PRO A 392 6.78 9.50 15.78
CA PRO A 392 7.66 9.87 16.88
C PRO A 392 8.00 8.71 17.81
N ALA A 393 7.02 7.91 18.20
CA ALA A 393 7.23 6.76 19.08
C ALA A 393 8.08 5.68 18.42
N THR A 394 7.88 5.44 17.10
CA THR A 394 8.69 4.46 16.35
C THR A 394 10.13 4.94 16.19
N LEU A 395 10.38 6.22 15.91
CA LEU A 395 11.72 6.81 15.86
C LEU A 395 12.44 6.66 17.20
N GLU A 396 11.76 6.96 18.29
CA GLU A 396 12.31 6.80 19.64
C GLU A 396 12.63 5.34 19.96
N ALA A 397 11.73 4.42 19.63
CA ALA A 397 11.96 2.98 19.83
C ALA A 397 13.14 2.46 19.00
N LEU A 398 13.27 2.86 17.73
CA LEU A 398 14.38 2.50 16.87
C LEU A 398 15.72 3.04 17.38
N THR A 399 15.78 4.30 17.81
CA THR A 399 17.02 4.92 18.30
C THR A 399 17.49 4.38 19.66
N ARG A 400 16.63 3.69 20.41
CA ARG A 400 17.01 2.95 21.63
C ARG A 400 17.72 1.63 21.33
N ILE A 401 17.60 1.12 20.10
CA ILE A 401 18.26 -0.14 19.71
C ILE A 401 19.75 0.14 19.50
N PRO A 402 20.67 -0.56 20.19
CA PRO A 402 22.10 -0.37 20.02
C PRO A 402 22.51 -0.57 18.54
N GLY A 403 23.21 0.39 17.98
CA GLY A 403 23.67 0.34 16.58
C GLY A 403 22.72 0.95 15.54
N VAL A 404 21.51 1.34 15.93
CA VAL A 404 20.59 2.12 15.09
C VAL A 404 20.81 3.61 15.38
N ASP A 405 21.32 4.33 14.42
CA ASP A 405 21.47 5.79 14.51
C ASP A 405 20.23 6.54 14.01
N ALA A 406 20.20 7.85 14.24
CA ALA A 406 19.05 8.66 13.86
C ALA A 406 18.82 8.73 12.33
N ARG A 407 19.88 8.58 11.51
CA ARG A 407 19.79 8.50 10.06
C ARG A 407 19.06 7.22 9.65
N SER A 408 19.55 6.07 10.12
CA SER A 408 18.94 4.77 9.81
C SER A 408 17.50 4.68 10.33
N ALA A 409 17.23 5.18 11.55
CA ALA A 409 15.87 5.25 12.08
C ALA A 409 14.94 6.08 11.17
N THR A 410 15.42 7.24 10.67
CA THR A 410 14.64 8.10 9.75
C THR A 410 14.37 7.40 8.43
N ALA A 411 15.38 6.73 7.84
CA ALA A 411 15.24 5.99 6.58
C ALA A 411 14.26 4.81 6.72
N ILE A 412 14.34 4.06 7.83
CA ILE A 412 13.41 2.96 8.13
C ILE A 412 11.97 3.48 8.23
N VAL A 413 11.75 4.52 9.03
CA VAL A 413 10.40 5.07 9.25
C VAL A 413 9.84 5.70 7.98
N MET A 414 10.66 6.37 7.17
CA MET A 414 10.26 6.92 5.88
C MET A 414 9.59 5.84 5.01
N ARG A 415 10.22 4.69 4.90
CA ARG A 415 9.77 3.60 4.04
C ARG A 415 8.70 2.71 4.70
N ALA A 416 8.96 2.24 5.92
CA ALA A 416 8.07 1.30 6.60
C ALA A 416 6.73 1.92 7.02
N LEU A 417 6.72 3.17 7.46
CA LEU A 417 5.53 3.87 7.91
C LEU A 417 4.96 4.83 6.83
N HIS A 418 5.66 4.98 5.71
CA HIS A 418 5.34 5.94 4.66
C HIS A 418 5.26 7.38 5.18
N TRP A 419 6.36 7.85 5.78
CA TRP A 419 6.44 9.21 6.30
C TRP A 419 6.99 10.19 5.24
N PRO A 420 6.13 10.97 4.58
CA PRO A 420 6.52 11.79 3.44
C PRO A 420 7.42 12.98 3.84
N ASP A 421 7.40 13.37 5.11
CA ASP A 421 8.20 14.47 5.65
C ASP A 421 9.51 13.99 6.31
N ALA A 422 9.90 12.73 6.11
CA ALA A 422 11.19 12.21 6.55
C ALA A 422 12.32 12.92 5.83
N PHE A 423 13.32 13.41 6.61
CA PHE A 423 14.42 14.17 6.04
C PHE A 423 15.67 14.12 6.90
N TRP A 424 16.80 13.84 6.29
CA TRP A 424 18.10 13.82 6.96
C TRP A 424 19.03 14.91 6.40
N ALA A 425 19.04 16.08 7.03
CA ALA A 425 19.78 17.25 6.56
C ALA A 425 21.32 17.09 6.62
N ALA A 426 21.85 16.11 7.35
CA ALA A 426 23.27 15.83 7.40
C ALA A 426 23.77 14.94 6.24
N ASP A 427 22.90 14.58 5.28
CA ASP A 427 23.28 13.81 4.10
C ASP A 427 24.20 14.64 3.17
N PRO A 428 25.44 14.18 2.89
CA PRO A 428 26.38 14.93 2.05
C PRO A 428 25.93 15.02 0.58
N GLU A 429 25.15 14.06 0.10
CA GLU A 429 24.65 14.05 -1.28
C GLU A 429 23.54 15.08 -1.44
N LEU A 430 22.60 15.12 -0.51
CA LEU A 430 21.55 16.13 -0.48
C LEU A 430 22.14 17.55 -0.31
N GLN A 431 23.17 17.72 0.54
CA GLN A 431 23.85 19.01 0.69
C GLN A 431 24.50 19.46 -0.62
N ARG A 432 25.16 18.54 -1.35
CA ARG A 432 25.75 18.81 -2.67
C ARG A 432 24.70 19.17 -3.70
N ALA A 433 23.64 18.39 -3.79
CA ALA A 433 22.53 18.61 -4.72
C ALA A 433 21.85 19.96 -4.50
N ALA A 434 21.66 20.34 -3.22
CA ALA A 434 21.09 21.64 -2.84
C ALA A 434 22.07 22.81 -2.91
N GLY A 435 23.36 22.58 -3.28
CA GLY A 435 24.38 23.62 -3.39
C GLY A 435 24.78 24.23 -2.03
N VAL A 436 24.60 23.53 -0.92
CA VAL A 436 24.94 24.00 0.44
C VAL A 436 26.05 23.15 1.07
N ARG A 437 26.75 23.75 2.08
CA ARG A 437 27.90 23.12 2.73
C ARG A 437 27.67 22.80 4.21
N SER A 438 26.46 23.01 4.72
CA SER A 438 26.16 22.73 6.13
C SER A 438 24.77 22.15 6.32
N THR A 439 24.66 21.30 7.34
CA THR A 439 23.39 20.69 7.78
C THR A 439 22.34 21.75 8.11
N GLU A 440 22.75 22.86 8.74
CA GLU A 440 21.85 23.93 9.14
C GLU A 440 21.30 24.70 7.91
N ALA A 441 22.15 24.93 6.91
CA ALA A 441 21.73 25.58 5.67
C ALA A 441 20.72 24.71 4.92
N LEU A 442 20.98 23.40 4.81
CA LEU A 442 20.05 22.47 4.17
C LEU A 442 18.74 22.34 4.95
N ARG A 443 18.80 22.28 6.29
CA ARG A 443 17.60 22.24 7.14
C ARG A 443 16.72 23.47 6.90
N ARG A 444 17.31 24.66 6.82
CA ARG A 444 16.58 25.91 6.57
C ARG A 444 15.87 25.94 5.20
N ILE A 445 16.55 25.46 4.16
CA ILE A 445 15.93 25.34 2.82
C ILE A 445 14.79 24.32 2.86
N ALA A 446 15.01 23.15 3.46
CA ALA A 446 14.07 22.05 3.50
C ALA A 446 12.79 22.34 4.31
N GLU A 447 12.79 23.35 5.20
CA GLU A 447 11.56 23.77 5.89
C GLU A 447 10.44 24.21 4.92
N ARG A 448 10.82 24.74 3.76
CA ARG A 448 9.88 25.17 2.71
C ARG A 448 9.22 23.99 1.99
N TRP A 449 9.88 22.82 1.96
CA TRP A 449 9.40 21.60 1.30
C TRP A 449 8.40 20.82 2.14
N ARG A 450 8.15 21.22 3.40
CA ARG A 450 7.15 20.56 4.25
C ARG A 450 5.75 20.64 3.61
N PRO A 451 4.97 19.56 3.74
CA PRO A 451 5.23 18.29 4.45
C PRO A 451 5.84 17.19 3.54
N TRP A 452 6.49 17.55 2.42
CA TRP A 452 6.94 16.64 1.36
C TRP A 452 8.47 16.54 1.25
N ARG A 453 9.20 16.73 2.37
CA ARG A 453 10.67 16.72 2.36
C ARG A 453 11.28 15.40 1.87
N GLY A 454 10.61 14.25 2.13
CA GLY A 454 11.02 12.95 1.60
C GLY A 454 10.94 12.88 0.07
N TYR A 455 9.87 13.42 -0.53
CA TYR A 455 9.75 13.52 -1.98
C TYR A 455 10.78 14.50 -2.56
N ALA A 456 10.99 15.65 -1.93
CA ALA A 456 12.01 16.61 -2.34
C ALA A 456 13.42 15.99 -2.35
N ALA A 457 13.72 15.12 -1.39
CA ALA A 457 15.00 14.40 -1.31
C ALA A 457 15.14 13.28 -2.35
N ALA A 458 14.01 12.73 -2.83
CA ALA A 458 13.98 11.69 -3.85
C ALA A 458 14.15 12.22 -5.28
N HIS A 459 13.81 13.50 -5.51
CA HIS A 459 14.08 14.22 -6.75
C HIS A 459 15.55 14.64 -6.84
#